data_1f035c85fa5a159eee2fd762ac4cca3f
#
_entry.id   1f035c85fa5a159eee2fd762ac4cca3f
#
_cell.length_a   1.000
_cell.length_b   1.000
_cell.length_c   1.000
_cell.angle_alpha   90.00
_cell.angle_beta   90.00
_cell.angle_gamma   90.00
#
_symmetry.space_group_name_H-M   'P 1'
#
loop_
_entity.id
_entity.type
_entity.pdbx_description
1 polymer ?
#
loop_
_entity_poly.entity_id
_entity_poly.type
_entity_poly.pdbx_seq_one_letter_code
_entity_poly.pdbx_strand_id
1 'polypeptide(L)'
;MKPSAPVLRLSGITKRFGALVANDAISLSLQAGEVLALLGENGAGKSTLMSILFGHYTADSGQIEVFGQPLPPGAPKAALATGIGMVHQHFALADNLTVLDNVLMGTEPLWQPFSRRAQATERLQAVSARFGLQVPLDARVGSLSVGQRQRVEILKALYRGARILILDE
;
A
#
# COMPACT_ATOMS: atom_id res chain seq x y z
N MET A 1 18.99 -21.18 -13.93
CA MET A 1 18.49 -20.54 -12.71
C MET A 1 17.03 -20.95 -12.52
N LYS A 2 16.66 -21.52 -11.36
CA LYS A 2 15.24 -21.75 -11.05
C LYS A 2 14.56 -20.39 -10.94
N PRO A 3 13.39 -20.18 -11.57
CA PRO A 3 12.64 -18.95 -11.37
C PRO A 3 12.36 -18.80 -9.86
N SER A 4 12.68 -17.65 -9.28
CA SER A 4 12.33 -17.36 -7.90
C SER A 4 10.80 -17.41 -7.76
N ALA A 5 10.31 -17.92 -6.63
CA ALA A 5 8.88 -17.89 -6.37
C ALA A 5 8.36 -16.44 -6.40
N PRO A 6 7.21 -16.16 -7.01
CA PRO A 6 6.66 -14.82 -7.06
C PRO A 6 6.36 -14.31 -5.63
N VAL A 7 6.57 -13.00 -5.42
CA VAL A 7 6.23 -12.33 -4.14
C VAL A 7 4.73 -12.09 -3.99
N LEU A 8 4.02 -12.06 -5.13
CA LEU A 8 2.56 -11.94 -5.19
C LEU A 8 2.04 -12.83 -6.32
N ARG A 9 0.96 -13.56 -6.05
CA ARG A 9 0.22 -14.32 -7.05
C ARG A 9 -1.28 -14.15 -6.83
N LEU A 10 -1.98 -13.78 -7.89
CA LEU A 10 -3.43 -13.82 -7.98
C LEU A 10 -3.80 -14.93 -8.94
N SER A 11 -4.78 -15.75 -8.59
CA SER A 11 -5.23 -16.89 -9.41
C SER A 11 -6.74 -16.88 -9.53
N GLY A 12 -7.26 -16.63 -10.73
CA GLY A 12 -8.68 -16.72 -11.06
C GLY A 12 -9.57 -15.74 -10.29
N ILE A 13 -9.11 -14.53 -9.98
CA ILE A 13 -9.87 -13.55 -9.21
C ILE A 13 -11.08 -13.09 -10.00
N THR A 14 -12.26 -13.36 -9.46
CA THR A 14 -13.55 -12.90 -10.03
C THR A 14 -14.27 -12.04 -9.01
N LYS A 15 -14.85 -10.91 -9.48
CA LYS A 15 -15.69 -10.02 -8.68
C LYS A 15 -16.86 -9.51 -9.49
N ARG A 16 -18.05 -9.65 -8.90
CA ARG A 16 -19.32 -9.18 -9.47
C ARG A 16 -19.98 -8.19 -8.51
N PHE A 17 -20.65 -7.20 -9.08
CA PHE A 17 -21.53 -6.28 -8.37
C PHE A 17 -22.89 -6.35 -9.05
N GLY A 18 -23.77 -7.21 -8.54
CA GLY A 18 -25.03 -7.54 -9.21
C GLY A 18 -24.79 -8.16 -10.60
N ALA A 19 -25.30 -7.53 -11.64
CA ALA A 19 -25.10 -7.96 -13.02
C ALA A 19 -23.76 -7.54 -13.62
N LEU A 20 -23.05 -6.60 -12.99
CA LEU A 20 -21.75 -6.12 -13.48
C LEU A 20 -20.63 -7.07 -13.05
N VAL A 21 -19.86 -7.59 -14.01
CA VAL A 21 -18.64 -8.34 -13.78
C VAL A 21 -17.47 -7.36 -13.80
N ALA A 22 -16.92 -7.00 -12.64
CA ALA A 22 -15.83 -6.07 -12.53
C ALA A 22 -14.45 -6.72 -12.80
N ASN A 23 -14.28 -7.97 -12.36
CA ASN A 23 -13.12 -8.81 -12.66
C ASN A 23 -13.61 -10.20 -13.02
N ASP A 24 -13.03 -10.80 -14.05
CA ASP A 24 -13.39 -12.14 -14.53
C ASP A 24 -12.16 -13.00 -14.66
N ALA A 25 -12.00 -13.95 -13.73
CA ALA A 25 -10.91 -14.93 -13.67
C ALA A 25 -9.50 -14.35 -13.84
N ILE A 26 -9.25 -13.15 -13.27
CA ILE A 26 -7.96 -12.45 -13.41
C ILE A 26 -6.86 -13.20 -12.71
N SER A 27 -5.78 -13.49 -13.44
CA SER A 27 -4.57 -14.10 -12.89
C SER A 27 -3.36 -13.25 -13.24
N LEU A 28 -2.50 -13.01 -12.25
CA LEU A 28 -1.23 -12.29 -12.41
C LEU A 28 -0.23 -12.73 -11.36
N SER A 29 1.03 -12.49 -11.63
CA SER A 29 2.11 -12.71 -10.65
C SER A 29 3.10 -11.56 -10.70
N LEU A 30 3.73 -11.27 -9.57
CA LEU A 30 4.76 -10.25 -9.41
C LEU A 30 6.01 -10.90 -8.82
N GLN A 31 7.17 -10.63 -9.42
CA GLN A 31 8.46 -11.07 -8.93
C GLN A 31 9.10 -10.03 -8.00
N ALA A 32 10.07 -10.44 -7.21
CA ALA A 32 10.84 -9.49 -6.41
C ALA A 32 11.61 -8.51 -7.33
N GLY A 33 11.47 -7.21 -7.05
CA GLY A 33 12.11 -6.16 -7.85
C GLY A 33 11.40 -5.83 -9.16
N GLU A 34 10.26 -6.45 -9.45
CA GLU A 34 9.46 -6.17 -10.64
C GLU A 34 8.52 -4.98 -10.42
N VAL A 35 8.26 -4.23 -11.48
CA VAL A 35 7.22 -3.21 -11.57
C VAL A 35 6.19 -3.67 -12.60
N LEU A 36 4.96 -3.93 -12.13
CA LEU A 36 3.86 -4.37 -12.97
C LEU A 36 2.85 -3.21 -13.16
N ALA A 37 2.66 -2.79 -14.40
CA ALA A 37 1.66 -1.77 -14.73
C ALA A 37 0.35 -2.44 -15.19
N LEU A 38 -0.76 -2.07 -14.53
CA LEU A 38 -2.10 -2.47 -14.95
C LEU A 38 -2.68 -1.38 -15.85
N LEU A 39 -2.82 -1.68 -17.13
CA LEU A 39 -3.37 -0.77 -18.13
C LEU A 39 -4.82 -1.16 -18.47
N GLY A 40 -5.66 -0.18 -18.74
CA GLY A 40 -7.04 -0.38 -19.13
C GLY A 40 -7.84 0.92 -19.02
N GLU A 41 -8.99 0.97 -19.67
CA GLU A 41 -9.90 2.12 -19.64
C GLU A 41 -10.48 2.35 -18.23
N ASN A 42 -11.08 3.52 -18.03
CA ASN A 42 -11.82 3.80 -16.81
C ASN A 42 -13.01 2.83 -16.69
N GLY A 43 -13.18 2.23 -15.50
CA GLY A 43 -14.20 1.19 -15.29
C GLY A 43 -13.76 -0.23 -15.65
N ALA A 44 -12.54 -0.45 -16.14
CA ALA A 44 -12.02 -1.80 -16.48
C ALA A 44 -11.73 -2.70 -15.26
N GLY A 45 -12.12 -2.31 -14.04
CA GLY A 45 -11.96 -3.14 -12.85
C GLY A 45 -10.58 -3.05 -12.17
N LYS A 46 -9.68 -2.17 -12.59
CA LYS A 46 -8.33 -2.01 -12.01
C LYS A 46 -8.37 -1.71 -10.50
N SER A 47 -9.06 -0.65 -10.11
CA SER A 47 -9.18 -0.25 -8.69
C SER A 47 -9.97 -1.28 -7.87
N THR A 48 -10.90 -2.02 -8.50
CA THR A 48 -11.58 -3.17 -7.86
C THR A 48 -10.58 -4.27 -7.55
N LEU A 49 -9.71 -4.64 -8.49
CA LEU A 49 -8.68 -5.66 -8.28
C LEU A 49 -7.70 -5.25 -7.19
N MET A 50 -7.26 -3.97 -7.18
CA MET A 50 -6.38 -3.43 -6.14
C MET A 50 -7.07 -3.42 -4.76
N SER A 51 -8.36 -3.07 -4.71
CA SER A 51 -9.16 -3.11 -3.48
C SER A 51 -9.35 -4.53 -2.95
N ILE A 52 -9.45 -5.54 -3.82
CA ILE A 52 -9.46 -6.96 -3.42
C ILE A 52 -8.10 -7.36 -2.86
N LEU A 53 -7.01 -6.99 -3.53
CA LEU A 53 -5.65 -7.30 -3.08
C LEU A 53 -5.34 -6.69 -1.72
N PHE A 54 -5.79 -5.45 -1.47
CA PHE A 54 -5.61 -4.78 -0.19
C PHE A 54 -6.61 -5.25 0.89
N GLY A 55 -7.67 -5.98 0.49
CA GLY A 55 -8.67 -6.55 1.40
C GLY A 55 -9.85 -5.63 1.70
N HIS A 56 -10.05 -4.55 0.94
CA HIS A 56 -11.26 -3.71 1.04
C HIS A 56 -12.49 -4.42 0.46
N TYR A 57 -12.28 -5.23 -0.57
CA TYR A 57 -13.31 -6.11 -1.15
C TYR A 57 -12.91 -7.56 -1.01
N THR A 58 -13.91 -8.43 -0.94
CA THR A 58 -13.73 -9.88 -1.04
C THR A 58 -14.02 -10.31 -2.47
N ALA A 59 -13.12 -11.08 -3.08
CA ALA A 59 -13.39 -11.73 -4.35
C ALA A 59 -14.51 -12.77 -4.20
N ASP A 60 -15.30 -12.97 -5.24
CA ASP A 60 -16.34 -14.01 -5.26
C ASP A 60 -15.72 -15.39 -5.53
N SER A 61 -14.58 -15.43 -6.25
CA SER A 61 -13.76 -16.62 -6.45
C SER A 61 -12.30 -16.24 -6.71
N GLY A 62 -11.42 -17.24 -6.64
CA GLY A 62 -9.99 -17.09 -6.82
C GLY A 62 -9.22 -17.05 -5.49
N GLN A 63 -7.89 -16.94 -5.59
CA GLN A 63 -6.98 -16.97 -4.45
C GLN A 63 -5.87 -15.95 -4.62
N ILE A 64 -5.39 -15.41 -3.50
CA ILE A 64 -4.24 -14.51 -3.44
C ILE A 64 -3.19 -15.13 -2.53
N GLU A 65 -1.96 -15.18 -3.01
CA GLU A 65 -0.79 -15.60 -2.24
C GLU A 65 0.23 -14.46 -2.19
N VAL A 66 0.75 -14.20 -1.00
CA VAL A 66 1.79 -13.19 -0.74
C VAL A 66 2.97 -13.86 -0.09
N PHE A 67 4.15 -13.78 -0.70
CA PHE A 67 5.36 -14.51 -0.27
C PHE A 67 5.12 -16.01 -0.05
N GLY A 68 4.29 -16.64 -0.91
CA GLY A 68 3.95 -18.06 -0.84
C GLY A 68 2.96 -18.43 0.26
N GLN A 69 2.35 -17.46 0.94
CA GLN A 69 1.32 -17.68 1.95
C GLN A 69 -0.04 -17.16 1.46
N PRO A 70 -1.13 -17.91 1.69
CA PRO A 70 -2.46 -17.44 1.30
C PRO A 70 -2.84 -16.18 2.10
N LEU A 71 -3.36 -15.17 1.38
CA LEU A 71 -3.87 -13.95 1.98
C LEU A 71 -5.35 -14.13 2.32
N PRO A 72 -5.78 -13.94 3.60
CA PRO A 72 -7.19 -13.98 3.96
C PRO A 72 -8.00 -12.94 3.21
N PRO A 73 -9.13 -13.30 2.58
CA PRO A 73 -9.96 -12.36 1.85
C PRO A 73 -10.63 -11.34 2.77
N GLY A 74 -10.80 -10.11 2.30
CA GLY A 74 -11.49 -9.05 3.04
C GLY A 74 -10.79 -8.63 4.34
N ALA A 75 -9.47 -8.76 4.44
CA ALA A 75 -8.70 -8.54 5.66
C ALA A 75 -7.57 -7.50 5.45
N PRO A 76 -7.85 -6.17 5.46
CA PRO A 76 -6.83 -5.15 5.25
C PRO A 76 -5.68 -5.21 6.27
N LYS A 77 -5.99 -5.58 7.52
CA LYS A 77 -4.95 -5.76 8.55
C LYS A 77 -3.98 -6.89 8.21
N ALA A 78 -4.47 -7.99 7.61
CA ALA A 78 -3.63 -9.09 7.15
C ALA A 78 -2.78 -8.65 5.95
N ALA A 79 -3.34 -7.92 5.00
CA ALA A 79 -2.59 -7.36 3.87
C ALA A 79 -1.44 -6.47 4.34
N LEU A 80 -1.70 -5.55 5.27
CA LEU A 80 -0.66 -4.70 5.88
C LEU A 80 0.40 -5.54 6.61
N ALA A 81 -0.02 -6.54 7.39
CA ALA A 81 0.89 -7.41 8.14
C ALA A 81 1.81 -8.25 7.24
N THR A 82 1.35 -8.62 6.03
CA THR A 82 2.18 -9.31 5.03
C THR A 82 3.10 -8.37 4.26
N GLY A 83 2.99 -7.05 4.48
CA GLY A 83 3.83 -6.05 3.84
C GLY A 83 3.25 -5.48 2.53
N ILE A 84 1.95 -5.55 2.31
CA ILE A 84 1.29 -4.83 1.22
C ILE A 84 0.99 -3.41 1.71
N GLY A 85 1.48 -2.40 1.00
CA GLY A 85 1.13 -0.99 1.20
C GLY A 85 0.32 -0.47 0.02
N MET A 86 -0.64 0.41 0.27
CA MET A 86 -1.44 1.06 -0.76
C MET A 86 -1.34 2.58 -0.64
N VAL A 87 -1.08 3.22 -1.75
CA VAL A 87 -1.12 4.67 -1.92
C VAL A 87 -2.35 4.97 -2.78
N HIS A 88 -3.30 5.68 -2.17
CA HIS A 88 -4.56 6.01 -2.81
C HIS A 88 -4.45 7.25 -3.69
N GLN A 89 -5.31 7.37 -4.69
CA GLN A 89 -5.47 8.56 -5.53
C GLN A 89 -5.75 9.84 -4.70
N HIS A 90 -6.54 9.72 -3.64
CA HIS A 90 -6.78 10.80 -2.69
C HIS A 90 -5.91 10.60 -1.46
N PHE A 91 -5.11 11.61 -1.13
CA PHE A 91 -4.20 11.55 0.01
C PHE A 91 -4.97 11.37 1.33
N ALA A 92 -4.61 10.29 2.05
CA ALA A 92 -5.12 10.04 3.40
C ALA A 92 -4.22 10.73 4.44
N LEU A 93 -3.96 12.03 4.24
CA LEU A 93 -3.10 12.86 5.07
C LEU A 93 -3.92 13.96 5.77
N ALA A 94 -3.55 14.25 7.02
CA ALA A 94 -4.12 15.36 7.79
C ALA A 94 -3.31 16.63 7.52
N ASP A 95 -3.91 17.60 6.87
CA ASP A 95 -3.25 18.86 6.44
C ASP A 95 -2.70 19.69 7.59
N ASN A 96 -3.34 19.65 8.76
CA ASN A 96 -2.97 20.39 9.96
C ASN A 96 -1.83 19.75 10.77
N LEU A 97 -1.44 18.52 10.46
CA LEU A 97 -0.36 17.80 11.11
C LEU A 97 0.94 17.90 10.32
N THR A 98 2.08 17.67 11.01
CA THR A 98 3.38 17.58 10.35
C THR A 98 3.50 16.29 9.53
N VAL A 99 4.48 16.23 8.62
CA VAL A 99 4.82 15.01 7.88
C VAL A 99 5.12 13.87 8.86
N LEU A 100 5.94 14.13 9.88
CA LEU A 100 6.28 13.13 10.89
C LEU A 100 5.03 12.62 11.60
N ASP A 101 4.13 13.49 12.05
CA ASP A 101 2.89 13.09 12.73
C ASP A 101 1.98 12.23 11.83
N ASN A 102 1.86 12.60 10.55
CA ASN A 102 1.09 11.83 9.57
C ASN A 102 1.65 10.41 9.36
N VAL A 103 2.97 10.26 9.32
CA VAL A 103 3.62 8.95 9.16
C VAL A 103 3.43 8.10 10.41
N LEU A 104 3.57 8.70 11.60
CA LEU A 104 3.45 8.01 12.88
C LEU A 104 2.01 7.68 13.27
N MET A 105 1.03 8.38 12.72
CA MET A 105 -0.38 8.14 13.02
C MET A 105 -0.76 6.67 12.81
N GLY A 106 -1.26 6.03 13.88
CA GLY A 106 -1.67 4.61 13.87
C GLY A 106 -0.54 3.59 13.91
N THR A 107 0.72 4.01 14.12
CA THR A 107 1.86 3.10 14.29
C THR A 107 2.29 2.96 15.75
N GLU A 108 1.93 3.91 16.61
CA GLU A 108 2.25 3.89 18.04
C GLU A 108 1.08 3.30 18.85
N PRO A 109 1.35 2.42 19.84
CA PRO A 109 0.33 1.96 20.76
C PRO A 109 -0.16 3.11 21.64
N LEU A 110 -1.46 3.21 21.85
CA LEU A 110 -2.11 4.26 22.66
C LEU A 110 -1.65 4.33 24.14
N TRP A 111 -0.95 3.29 24.60
CA TRP A 111 -0.50 3.15 26.00
C TRP A 111 0.94 3.60 26.25
N GLN A 112 1.65 4.12 25.24
CA GLN A 112 3.01 4.63 25.44
C GLN A 112 2.95 6.14 25.77
N PRO A 113 3.23 6.54 27.04
CA PRO A 113 3.15 7.94 27.46
C PRO A 113 4.26 8.82 26.88
N PHE A 114 5.29 8.23 26.31
CA PHE A 114 6.38 8.93 25.65
C PHE A 114 6.54 8.44 24.22
N SER A 115 6.24 9.30 23.28
CA SER A 115 6.50 9.07 21.86
C SER A 115 8.01 8.86 21.66
N ARG A 116 8.39 7.78 21.01
CA ARG A 116 9.78 7.54 20.56
C ARG A 116 10.11 8.42 19.36
N ARG A 117 9.70 9.67 19.41
CA ARG A 117 9.74 10.62 18.28
C ARG A 117 11.13 10.76 17.67
N ALA A 118 12.17 10.83 18.48
CA ALA A 118 13.56 10.87 18.00
C ALA A 118 13.95 9.61 17.20
N GLN A 119 13.66 8.43 17.73
CA GLN A 119 13.94 7.17 17.05
C GLN A 119 13.11 7.02 15.76
N ALA A 120 11.85 7.45 15.79
CA ALA A 120 10.98 7.46 14.64
C ALA A 120 11.48 8.41 13.55
N THR A 121 11.96 9.58 13.93
CA THR A 121 12.59 10.55 13.01
C THR A 121 13.82 9.97 12.33
N GLU A 122 14.74 9.38 13.08
CA GLU A 122 15.92 8.71 12.51
C GLU A 122 15.54 7.61 11.52
N ARG A 123 14.61 6.75 11.92
CA ARG A 123 14.13 5.67 11.05
C ARG A 123 13.48 6.21 9.77
N LEU A 124 12.67 7.26 9.89
CA LEU A 124 12.01 7.88 8.74
C LEU A 124 13.02 8.57 7.82
N GLN A 125 14.03 9.24 8.38
CA GLN A 125 15.13 9.84 7.62
C GLN A 125 15.92 8.77 6.85
N ALA A 126 16.22 7.63 7.49
CA ALA A 126 16.90 6.51 6.85
C ALA A 126 16.09 5.94 5.68
N VAL A 127 14.77 5.75 5.85
CA VAL A 127 13.87 5.30 4.78
C VAL A 127 13.82 6.35 3.66
N SER A 128 13.65 7.62 4.00
CA SER A 128 13.63 8.73 3.04
C SER A 128 14.91 8.81 2.21
N ALA A 129 16.06 8.70 2.84
CA ALA A 129 17.37 8.70 2.17
C ALA A 129 17.54 7.47 1.26
N ARG A 130 17.17 6.28 1.75
CA ARG A 130 17.29 5.01 1.01
C ARG A 130 16.51 5.03 -0.31
N PHE A 131 15.33 5.64 -0.33
CA PHE A 131 14.43 5.65 -1.49
C PHE A 131 14.42 6.98 -2.25
N GLY A 132 15.25 7.96 -1.86
CA GLY A 132 15.30 9.28 -2.51
C GLY A 132 14.03 10.11 -2.33
N LEU A 133 13.23 9.83 -1.29
CA LEU A 133 11.94 10.46 -1.03
C LEU A 133 12.07 11.61 0.00
N GLN A 134 12.92 12.60 -0.30
CA GLN A 134 13.17 13.71 0.62
C GLN A 134 11.94 14.62 0.76
N VAL A 135 11.53 14.84 2.01
CA VAL A 135 10.47 15.77 2.41
C VAL A 135 10.81 16.41 3.76
N PRO A 136 10.41 17.66 4.02
CA PRO A 136 10.64 18.31 5.32
C PRO A 136 9.71 17.69 6.38
N LEU A 137 10.28 16.97 7.36
CA LEU A 137 9.51 16.19 8.35
C LEU A 137 8.69 17.07 9.30
N ASP A 138 9.16 18.30 9.57
CA ASP A 138 8.50 19.24 10.48
C ASP A 138 7.49 20.15 9.77
N ALA A 139 7.44 20.12 8.44
CA ALA A 139 6.47 20.92 7.69
C ALA A 139 5.06 20.35 7.86
N ARG A 140 4.06 21.23 7.92
CA ARG A 140 2.65 20.82 7.86
C ARG A 140 2.32 20.31 6.46
N VAL A 141 1.59 19.20 6.38
CA VAL A 141 1.20 18.59 5.09
C VAL A 141 0.41 19.57 4.23
N GLY A 142 -0.42 20.44 4.82
CA GLY A 142 -1.18 21.46 4.09
C GLY A 142 -0.32 22.44 3.30
N SER A 143 0.95 22.67 3.68
CA SER A 143 1.88 23.56 2.97
C SER A 143 2.68 22.87 1.85
N LEU A 144 2.54 21.55 1.70
CA LEU A 144 3.29 20.77 0.73
C LEU A 144 2.67 20.81 -0.67
N SER A 145 3.50 20.75 -1.69
CA SER A 145 3.05 20.51 -3.06
C SER A 145 2.44 19.11 -3.22
N VAL A 146 1.64 18.90 -4.26
CA VAL A 146 1.03 17.60 -4.58
C VAL A 146 2.09 16.50 -4.66
N GLY A 147 3.21 16.73 -5.35
CA GLY A 147 4.30 15.77 -5.46
C GLY A 147 5.00 15.46 -4.12
N GLN A 148 5.09 16.44 -3.21
CA GLN A 148 5.59 16.19 -1.86
C GLN A 148 4.60 15.38 -1.03
N ARG A 149 3.31 15.65 -1.11
CA ARG A 149 2.25 14.87 -0.43
C ARG A 149 2.27 13.40 -0.90
N GLN A 150 2.46 13.17 -2.20
CA GLN A 150 2.60 11.82 -2.74
C GLN A 150 3.83 11.10 -2.16
N ARG A 151 4.97 11.80 -2.03
CA ARG A 151 6.15 11.23 -1.36
C ARG A 151 5.88 10.88 0.10
N VAL A 152 5.10 11.70 0.81
CA VAL A 152 4.70 11.41 2.22
C VAL A 152 3.86 10.15 2.31
N GLU A 153 2.90 9.92 1.41
CA GLU A 153 2.10 8.68 1.37
C GLU A 153 2.97 7.45 1.11
N ILE A 154 3.90 7.53 0.16
CA ILE A 154 4.84 6.44 -0.11
C ILE A 154 5.72 6.18 1.11
N LEU A 155 6.28 7.23 1.74
CA LEU A 155 7.09 7.14 2.95
C LEU A 155 6.31 6.50 4.11
N LYS A 156 5.04 6.85 4.28
CA LYS A 156 4.14 6.28 5.28
C LYS A 156 3.97 4.77 5.07
N ALA A 157 3.76 4.32 3.84
CA ALA A 157 3.68 2.90 3.50
C ALA A 157 5.01 2.17 3.77
N LEU A 158 6.14 2.74 3.32
CA LEU A 158 7.47 2.16 3.52
C LEU A 158 7.89 2.12 5.00
N TYR A 159 7.60 3.18 5.77
CA TYR A 159 7.85 3.24 7.20
C TYR A 159 7.12 2.13 7.96
N ARG A 160 5.91 1.79 7.51
CA ARG A 160 5.08 0.69 8.03
C ARG A 160 5.57 -0.69 7.60
N GLY A 161 6.63 -0.76 6.79
CA GLY A 161 7.26 -2.00 6.37
C GLY A 161 6.68 -2.59 5.08
N ALA A 162 6.07 -1.78 4.23
CA ALA A 162 5.61 -2.24 2.93
C ALA A 162 6.76 -2.80 2.09
N ARG A 163 6.56 -3.99 1.54
CA ARG A 163 7.46 -4.71 0.63
C ARG A 163 6.87 -4.82 -0.77
N ILE A 164 5.55 -4.69 -0.87
CA ILE A 164 4.79 -4.59 -2.11
C ILE A 164 4.01 -3.28 -2.03
N LEU A 165 4.14 -2.41 -3.01
CA LEU A 165 3.41 -1.15 -3.09
C LEU A 165 2.38 -1.21 -4.22
N ILE A 166 1.15 -0.87 -3.89
CA ILE A 166 0.09 -0.60 -4.84
C ILE A 166 0.00 0.91 -4.99
N LEU A 167 0.16 1.40 -6.21
CA LEU A 167 -0.01 2.81 -6.55
C LEU A 167 -1.28 2.91 -7.40
N ASP A 168 -2.35 3.48 -6.84
CA ASP A 168 -3.62 3.70 -7.52
C ASP A 168 -3.69 5.20 -7.85
N GLU A 169 -3.45 5.52 -9.10
CA GLU A 169 -3.26 6.83 -9.77
C GLU A 169 -3.34 8.10 -8.92
#